data_f02dd30f6a967e75a5ff8c4b02528328
#
_entry.id   f02dd30f6a967e75a5ff8c4b02528328
#
_cell.length_a   1.000
_cell.length_b   1.000
_cell.length_c   1.000
_cell.angle_alpha   90.00
_cell.angle_beta   90.00
_cell.angle_gamma   90.00
#
_symmetry.space_group_name_H-M   'P 1'
#
loop_
_entity.id
_entity.type
_entity.pdbx_description
1 polymer ?
#
loop_
_entity_poly.entity_id
_entity_poly.type
_entity_poly.pdbx_seq_one_letter_code
_entity_poly.pdbx_strand_id
1 'polypeptide(L)'
;MDAETEKKRKSGLTRDVIVDTAYRMIDRDGMGAFTMRALGAELGVSAMAFYAHFSSREEVLVAVLTRFMETLDTDPVPGERWDDTLRRTMTSIHREYCAHPHMNDIDLDPNISYAGLAAHTEKILSLIHI
;
A
#
# COMPACT_ATOMS: atom_id res chain seq x y z
N MET A 1 16.54 -23.05 -15.24
CA MET A 1 15.10 -23.12 -14.93
C MET A 1 14.38 -23.37 -16.24
N ASP A 2 13.52 -24.39 -16.30
CA ASP A 2 12.79 -24.67 -17.51
C ASP A 2 11.57 -23.72 -17.68
N ALA A 3 11.11 -23.59 -18.92
CA ALA A 3 10.04 -22.69 -19.29
C ALA A 3 8.70 -23.00 -18.55
N GLU A 4 8.54 -24.22 -18.10
CA GLU A 4 7.34 -24.69 -17.42
C GLU A 4 7.27 -24.20 -15.96
N THR A 5 8.42 -24.15 -15.27
CA THR A 5 8.53 -23.57 -13.94
C THR A 5 8.32 -22.05 -13.97
N GLU A 6 8.81 -21.38 -15.01
CA GLU A 6 8.61 -19.96 -15.21
C GLU A 6 7.15 -19.63 -15.57
N LYS A 7 6.49 -20.46 -16.36
CA LYS A 7 5.07 -20.34 -16.71
C LYS A 7 4.19 -20.54 -15.47
N LYS A 8 4.54 -21.49 -14.61
CA LYS A 8 3.81 -21.76 -13.36
C LYS A 8 3.96 -20.61 -12.34
N ARG A 9 5.14 -19.98 -12.29
CA ARG A 9 5.37 -18.76 -11.48
C ARG A 9 4.58 -17.56 -12.01
N LYS A 10 4.55 -17.37 -13.33
CA LYS A 10 3.74 -16.33 -13.98
C LYS A 10 2.24 -16.53 -13.78
N SER A 11 1.75 -17.77 -13.78
CA SER A 11 0.33 -18.09 -13.57
C SER A 11 -0.13 -17.87 -12.11
N GLY A 12 0.80 -17.87 -11.14
CA GLY A 12 0.53 -17.54 -9.74
C GLY A 12 0.73 -16.08 -9.39
N LEU A 13 1.22 -15.24 -10.32
CA LEU A 13 1.44 -13.82 -10.10
C LEU A 13 0.13 -13.05 -10.22
N THR A 14 -0.35 -12.52 -9.10
CA THR A 14 -1.56 -11.70 -9.04
C THR A 14 -1.21 -10.29 -8.56
N ARG A 15 -2.12 -9.35 -8.78
CA ARG A 15 -2.00 -7.99 -8.23
C ARG A 15 -1.77 -8.00 -6.71
N ASP A 16 -2.53 -8.80 -5.99
CA ASP A 16 -2.42 -8.91 -4.53
C ASP A 16 -1.08 -9.48 -4.07
N VAL A 17 -0.54 -10.47 -4.76
CA VAL A 17 0.78 -11.05 -4.46
C VAL A 17 1.88 -10.00 -4.68
N ILE A 18 1.79 -9.22 -5.74
CA ILE A 18 2.75 -8.14 -6.03
C ILE A 18 2.70 -7.08 -4.93
N VAL A 19 1.52 -6.60 -4.58
CA VAL A 19 1.33 -5.57 -3.55
C VAL A 19 1.77 -6.07 -2.18
N ASP A 20 1.42 -7.28 -1.81
CA ASP A 20 1.82 -7.89 -0.53
C ASP A 20 3.34 -8.02 -0.42
N THR A 21 4.00 -8.45 -1.48
CA THR A 21 5.45 -8.56 -1.51
C THR A 21 6.13 -7.19 -1.46
N ALA A 22 5.64 -6.22 -2.23
CA ALA A 22 6.14 -4.85 -2.20
C ALA A 22 5.97 -4.22 -0.80
N TYR A 23 4.81 -4.40 -0.18
CA TYR A 23 4.53 -3.95 1.18
C TYR A 23 5.56 -4.50 2.17
N ARG A 24 5.78 -5.81 2.17
CA ARG A 24 6.74 -6.47 3.07
C ARG A 24 8.18 -6.02 2.84
N MET A 25 8.57 -5.80 1.59
CA MET A 25 9.91 -5.29 1.26
C MET A 25 10.14 -3.88 1.79
N ILE A 26 9.19 -2.98 1.57
CA ILE A 26 9.28 -1.59 2.05
C ILE A 26 9.26 -1.56 3.57
N ASP A 27 8.37 -2.32 4.20
CA ASP A 27 8.25 -2.40 5.65
C ASP A 27 9.53 -2.91 6.32
N ARG A 28 10.17 -3.91 5.72
CA ARG A 28 11.42 -4.51 6.21
C ARG A 28 12.64 -3.64 5.95
N ASP A 29 12.80 -3.17 4.72
CA ASP A 29 14.08 -2.61 4.23
C ASP A 29 14.01 -1.11 3.93
N GLY A 30 12.83 -0.51 3.92
CA GLY A 30 12.62 0.90 3.56
C GLY A 30 12.59 1.16 2.06
N MET A 31 12.30 2.42 1.70
CA MET A 31 12.18 2.85 0.30
C MET A 31 13.50 2.84 -0.46
N GLY A 32 14.63 3.03 0.22
CA GLY A 32 15.94 3.06 -0.43
C GLY A 32 16.33 1.74 -1.11
N ALA A 33 15.84 0.62 -0.61
CA ALA A 33 16.08 -0.70 -1.18
C ALA A 33 15.00 -1.13 -2.20
N PHE A 34 13.90 -0.39 -2.29
CA PHE A 34 12.77 -0.77 -3.15
C PHE A 34 12.99 -0.33 -4.59
N THR A 35 13.05 -1.30 -5.49
CA THR A 35 13.04 -1.11 -6.96
C THR A 35 12.15 -2.17 -7.59
N MET A 36 11.63 -1.92 -8.79
CA MET A 36 10.87 -2.93 -9.54
C MET A 36 11.72 -4.17 -9.83
N ARG A 37 13.01 -3.99 -10.03
CA ARG A 37 13.96 -5.09 -10.21
C ARG A 37 14.11 -5.93 -8.94
N ALA A 38 14.24 -5.29 -7.78
CA ALA A 38 14.34 -5.97 -6.49
C ALA A 38 13.02 -6.73 -6.18
N LEU A 39 11.88 -6.13 -6.48
CA LEU A 39 10.57 -6.77 -6.36
C LEU A 39 10.48 -8.01 -7.27
N GLY A 40 10.97 -7.92 -8.50
CA GLY A 40 11.06 -9.06 -9.41
C GLY A 40 11.94 -10.19 -8.87
N ALA A 41 13.07 -9.85 -8.28
CA ALA A 41 13.97 -10.82 -7.66
C ALA A 41 13.30 -11.56 -6.49
N GLU A 42 12.58 -10.85 -5.63
CA GLU A 42 11.81 -11.46 -4.51
C GLU A 42 10.72 -12.40 -5.01
N LEU A 43 10.06 -12.06 -6.11
CA LEU A 43 8.98 -12.88 -6.70
C LEU A 43 9.49 -13.94 -7.68
N GLY A 44 10.77 -13.92 -8.04
CA GLY A 44 11.34 -14.82 -9.02
C GLY A 44 10.83 -14.60 -10.44
N VAL A 45 10.47 -13.37 -10.79
CA VAL A 45 9.98 -12.96 -12.12
C VAL A 45 10.78 -11.77 -12.64
N SER A 46 10.71 -11.52 -13.96
CA SER A 46 11.28 -10.31 -14.56
C SER A 46 10.41 -9.10 -14.27
N ALA A 47 10.99 -7.89 -14.29
CA ALA A 47 10.23 -6.65 -14.12
C ALA A 47 9.11 -6.49 -15.16
N MET A 48 9.29 -7.03 -16.37
CA MET A 48 8.27 -7.01 -17.43
C MET A 48 6.98 -7.74 -17.05
N ALA A 49 7.04 -8.73 -16.15
CA ALA A 49 5.86 -9.46 -15.70
C ALA A 49 4.88 -8.58 -14.91
N PHE A 50 5.33 -7.47 -14.33
CA PHE A 50 4.49 -6.54 -13.57
C PHE A 50 3.59 -5.69 -14.46
N TYR A 51 4.01 -5.41 -15.69
CA TYR A 51 3.26 -4.53 -16.60
C TYR A 51 1.93 -5.11 -17.08
N ALA A 52 1.67 -6.40 -16.82
CA ALA A 52 0.34 -6.99 -16.98
C ALA A 52 -0.63 -6.58 -15.85
N HIS A 53 -0.11 -6.14 -14.70
CA HIS A 53 -0.87 -5.83 -13.48
C HIS A 53 -0.79 -4.35 -13.09
N PHE A 54 0.34 -3.70 -13.37
CA PHE A 54 0.61 -2.30 -13.02
C PHE A 54 1.25 -1.58 -14.19
N SER A 55 0.84 -0.36 -14.46
CA SER A 55 1.39 0.45 -15.56
C SER A 55 2.69 1.16 -15.16
N SER A 56 2.96 1.32 -13.86
CA SER A 56 4.14 2.03 -13.37
C SER A 56 4.52 1.60 -11.95
N ARG A 57 5.73 1.97 -11.53
CA ARG A 57 6.20 1.87 -10.15
C ARG A 57 5.30 2.65 -9.19
N GLU A 58 4.87 3.84 -9.58
CA GLU A 58 3.98 4.68 -8.77
C GLU A 58 2.66 4.00 -8.47
N GLU A 59 2.10 3.29 -9.43
CA GLU A 59 0.85 2.54 -9.23
C GLU A 59 1.01 1.43 -8.19
N VAL A 60 2.16 0.76 -8.15
CA VAL A 60 2.49 -0.22 -7.09
C VAL A 60 2.56 0.46 -5.73
N LEU A 61 3.23 1.61 -5.63
CA LEU A 61 3.35 2.35 -4.38
C LEU A 61 2.00 2.88 -3.88
N VAL A 62 1.15 3.35 -4.77
CA VAL A 62 -0.23 3.74 -4.43
C VAL A 62 -1.01 2.54 -3.86
N ALA A 63 -0.87 1.37 -4.47
CA ALA A 63 -1.53 0.16 -3.98
C ALA A 63 -0.99 -0.29 -2.61
N VAL A 64 0.32 -0.14 -2.36
CA VAL A 64 0.93 -0.40 -1.05
C VAL A 64 0.38 0.55 0.02
N LEU A 65 0.35 1.86 -0.27
CA LEU A 65 -0.22 2.85 0.66
C LEU A 65 -1.70 2.64 0.90
N THR A 66 -2.47 2.30 -0.13
CA THR A 66 -3.89 1.99 0.00
C THR A 66 -4.10 0.82 0.97
N ARG A 67 -3.31 -0.25 0.82
CA ARG A 67 -3.34 -1.40 1.75
C ARG A 67 -2.98 -0.99 3.18
N PHE A 68 -1.99 -0.14 3.37
CA PHE A 68 -1.64 0.39 4.68
C PHE A 68 -2.78 1.23 5.27
N MET A 69 -3.40 2.11 4.47
CA MET A 69 -4.53 2.93 4.91
C MET A 69 -5.73 2.08 5.35
N GLU A 70 -5.94 0.91 4.75
CA GLU A 70 -7.00 -0.02 5.13
C GLU A 70 -6.80 -0.64 6.51
N THR A 71 -5.59 -0.60 7.07
CA THR A 71 -5.32 -1.05 8.44
C THR A 71 -5.72 -0.03 9.49
N LEU A 72 -5.93 1.22 9.10
CA LEU A 72 -6.29 2.31 10.00
C LEU A 72 -7.76 2.21 10.43
N ASP A 73 -8.00 2.39 11.71
CA ASP A 73 -9.36 2.41 12.27
C ASP A 73 -10.01 3.77 12.04
N THR A 74 -10.53 3.96 10.84
CA THR A 74 -11.18 5.20 10.38
C THR A 74 -12.67 5.02 10.12
N ASP A 75 -13.24 3.85 10.43
CA ASP A 75 -14.66 3.60 10.21
C ASP A 75 -15.52 4.29 11.26
N PRO A 76 -16.63 4.93 10.85
CA PRO A 76 -17.54 5.54 11.78
C PRO A 76 -18.23 4.47 12.67
N VAL A 77 -18.34 4.74 13.96
CA VAL A 77 -19.08 3.91 14.91
C VAL A 77 -20.39 4.60 15.23
N PRO A 78 -21.55 3.97 14.95
CA PRO A 78 -22.85 4.57 15.23
C PRO A 78 -23.02 4.95 16.71
N GLY A 79 -23.41 6.20 16.96
CA GLY A 79 -23.64 6.72 18.31
C GLY A 79 -22.37 7.15 19.06
N GLU A 80 -21.19 6.99 18.45
CA GLU A 80 -19.94 7.48 19.04
C GLU A 80 -19.89 9.02 19.00
N ARG A 81 -19.36 9.61 20.06
CA ARG A 81 -19.11 11.06 20.09
C ARG A 81 -17.96 11.41 19.13
N TRP A 82 -18.01 12.59 18.54
CA TRP A 82 -17.00 13.04 17.58
C TRP A 82 -15.58 13.08 18.17
N ASP A 83 -15.45 13.45 19.45
CA ASP A 83 -14.17 13.50 20.16
C ASP A 83 -13.58 12.10 20.41
N ASP A 84 -14.43 11.12 20.69
CA ASP A 84 -14.02 9.71 20.81
C ASP A 84 -13.63 9.13 19.45
N THR A 85 -14.38 9.43 18.40
CA THR A 85 -14.04 9.07 17.02
C THR A 85 -12.67 9.62 16.63
N LEU A 86 -12.45 10.92 16.87
CA LEU A 86 -11.18 11.57 16.56
C LEU A 86 -10.02 10.92 17.33
N ARG A 87 -10.20 10.70 18.63
CA ARG A 87 -9.19 10.07 19.49
C ARG A 87 -8.84 8.67 19.00
N ARG A 88 -9.85 7.86 18.71
CA ARG A 88 -9.68 6.47 18.21
C ARG A 88 -8.93 6.47 16.88
N THR A 89 -9.35 7.30 15.92
CA THR A 89 -8.72 7.42 14.61
C THR A 89 -7.27 7.90 14.71
N MET A 90 -7.01 8.97 15.46
CA MET A 90 -5.64 9.47 15.64
C MET A 90 -4.73 8.48 16.36
N THR A 91 -5.25 7.77 17.35
CA THR A 91 -4.52 6.72 18.06
C THR A 91 -4.17 5.56 17.12
N SER A 92 -5.10 5.16 16.25
CA SER A 92 -4.86 4.13 15.24
C SER A 92 -3.78 4.57 14.25
N ILE A 93 -3.87 5.78 13.71
CA ILE A 93 -2.89 6.35 12.79
C ILE A 93 -1.50 6.34 13.44
N HIS A 94 -1.39 6.89 14.63
CA HIS A 94 -0.12 6.93 15.37
C HIS A 94 0.47 5.54 15.60
N ARG A 95 -0.35 4.60 16.06
CA ARG A 95 0.06 3.22 16.31
C ARG A 95 0.61 2.54 15.05
N GLU A 96 -0.13 2.65 13.95
CA GLU A 96 0.25 1.97 12.69
C GLU A 96 1.51 2.60 12.08
N TYR A 97 1.66 3.91 12.09
CA TYR A 97 2.88 4.56 11.62
C TYR A 97 4.10 4.28 12.53
N CYS A 98 3.90 4.12 13.84
CA CYS A 98 4.98 3.70 14.73
C CYS A 98 5.39 2.23 14.50
N ALA A 99 4.43 1.37 14.17
CA ALA A 99 4.69 -0.03 13.85
C ALA A 99 5.33 -0.22 12.46
N HIS A 100 5.02 0.67 11.52
CA HIS A 100 5.44 0.61 10.11
C HIS A 100 6.05 1.95 9.65
N PRO A 101 7.18 2.39 10.23
CA PRO A 101 7.71 3.73 10.00
C PRO A 101 8.09 4.00 8.54
N HIS A 102 8.50 2.99 7.79
CA HIS A 102 8.87 3.12 6.39
C HIS A 102 7.69 3.42 5.46
N MET A 103 6.46 3.23 5.90
CA MET A 103 5.28 3.62 5.13
C MET A 103 5.16 5.14 5.00
N ASN A 104 5.74 5.88 5.95
CA ASN A 104 5.79 7.35 5.88
C ASN A 104 6.83 7.88 4.87
N ASP A 105 7.77 7.03 4.45
CA ASP A 105 8.85 7.40 3.52
C ASP A 105 8.44 7.23 2.05
N ILE A 106 7.24 6.72 1.78
CA ILE A 106 6.73 6.56 0.42
C ILE A 106 6.37 7.95 -0.13
N ASP A 107 7.21 8.43 -1.04
CA ASP A 107 7.02 9.70 -1.72
C ASP A 107 6.32 9.46 -3.06
N LEU A 108 5.15 10.07 -3.22
CA LEU A 108 4.34 9.97 -4.42
C LEU A 108 4.41 11.26 -5.22
N ASP A 109 4.50 11.14 -6.54
CA ASP A 109 4.48 12.31 -7.43
C ASP A 109 3.15 13.06 -7.26
N PRO A 110 3.17 14.34 -6.84
CA PRO A 110 1.96 15.12 -6.60
C PRO A 110 1.14 15.41 -7.88
N ASN A 111 1.71 15.15 -9.05
CA ASN A 111 1.02 15.33 -10.33
C ASN A 111 0.20 14.12 -10.76
N ILE A 112 0.31 12.99 -10.07
CA ILE A 112 -0.46 11.78 -10.37
C ILE A 112 -1.75 11.78 -9.53
N SER A 113 -2.85 11.41 -10.17
CA SER A 113 -4.13 11.27 -9.47
C SER A 113 -4.16 10.03 -8.59
N TYR A 114 -4.35 10.22 -7.30
CA TYR A 114 -4.41 9.16 -6.29
C TYR A 114 -5.84 8.95 -5.80
N ALA A 115 -6.75 8.60 -6.68
CA ALA A 115 -8.17 8.48 -6.36
C ALA A 115 -8.44 7.54 -5.15
N GLY A 116 -7.69 6.45 -5.04
CA GLY A 116 -7.80 5.53 -3.90
C GLY A 116 -7.38 6.17 -2.56
N LEU A 117 -6.30 6.97 -2.57
CA LEU A 117 -5.85 7.69 -1.39
C LEU A 117 -6.75 8.87 -1.05
N ALA A 118 -7.30 9.55 -2.07
CA ALA A 118 -8.27 10.63 -1.88
C ALA A 118 -9.51 10.14 -1.14
N ALA A 119 -10.01 8.95 -1.43
CA ALA A 119 -11.15 8.35 -0.73
C ALA A 119 -10.89 8.16 0.78
N HIS A 120 -9.68 7.78 1.18
CA HIS A 120 -9.30 7.68 2.60
C HIS A 120 -9.20 9.06 3.25
N THR A 121 -8.63 10.04 2.56
CA THR A 121 -8.54 11.42 3.05
C THR A 121 -9.94 12.02 3.26
N GLU A 122 -10.84 11.86 2.29
CA GLU A 122 -12.24 12.28 2.39
C GLU A 122 -12.95 11.62 3.59
N LYS A 123 -12.70 10.33 3.82
CA LYS A 123 -13.25 9.60 4.94
C LYS A 123 -12.79 10.18 6.29
N ILE A 124 -11.50 10.45 6.43
CA ILE A 124 -10.93 11.10 7.63
C ILE A 124 -11.53 12.50 7.81
N LEU A 125 -11.58 13.30 6.74
CA LEU A 125 -12.14 14.64 6.79
C LEU A 125 -13.63 14.63 7.14
N SER A 126 -14.39 13.65 6.66
CA SER A 126 -15.82 13.52 6.99
C SER A 126 -16.06 13.21 8.47
N LEU A 127 -15.11 12.59 9.16
CA LEU A 127 -15.20 12.37 10.62
C LEU A 127 -15.00 13.66 11.43
N ILE A 128 -14.33 14.65 10.84
CA ILE A 128 -14.05 15.95 11.47
C ILE A 128 -15.15 16.97 11.14
N HIS A 129 -15.82 16.80 9.98
CA HIS A 129 -16.93 17.64 9.54
C HIS A 129 -18.26 17.17 10.17
N ILE A 130 -18.54 17.68 11.30
CA ILE A 130 -19.86 17.50 11.94
C ILE A 130 -20.67 18.80 11.80
#